data_b043c2d049118061b92c1e4e9300150c
#
_entry.id   b043c2d049118061b92c1e4e9300150c
#
_cell.length_a   1.000
_cell.length_b   1.000
_cell.length_c   1.000
_cell.angle_alpha   90.00
_cell.angle_beta   90.00
_cell.angle_gamma   90.00
#
_symmetry.space_group_name_H-M   'P 1'
#
loop_
_entity.id
_entity.type
_entity.pdbx_description
1 polymer ?
#
loop_
_entity_poly.entity_id
_entity_poly.type
_entity_poly.pdbx_seq_one_letter_code
_entity_poly.pdbx_strand_id
1 'polypeptide(L)'
;MSIPIYVSLTSIYSNQDILLKTLLSIINQTRPPNKIYLNLSEEPFILDKGFANKIITNINLLSLIWNNKEIIELEWVKNIGPYRKLIPLMMKKWEEDCIIITIDDDIEYNKTLIENMVKDYEKYRCVINYRAFTPLLRKGIFSYNDRKNPRDEISLYNFATGIAGILYKPEFFYKTKELFFNKSIYMKICGKQDDIWFYIMRIMNNVKCYAGNDNNDKKWAGNNNSRHGLYSHFNSKNDNNTIIMRRTLKELDFKLC
;
A
#
# COMPACT_ATOMS: atom_id res chain seq x y z
N MET A 1 -5.87 22.67 13.96
CA MET A 1 -6.37 22.20 12.65
C MET A 1 -6.30 20.67 12.64
N SER A 2 -7.27 19.99 12.03
CA SER A 2 -7.22 18.53 11.89
C SER A 2 -6.13 18.14 10.89
N ILE A 3 -5.42 17.04 11.16
CA ILE A 3 -4.39 16.51 10.26
C ILE A 3 -5.05 16.09 8.94
N PRO A 4 -4.56 16.54 7.77
CA PRO A 4 -5.09 16.12 6.47
C PRO A 4 -4.96 14.61 6.26
N ILE A 5 -5.98 14.01 5.65
CA ILE A 5 -6.05 12.58 5.34
C ILE A 5 -6.07 12.41 3.83
N TYR A 6 -5.08 11.73 3.30
CA TYR A 6 -4.97 11.40 1.88
C TYR A 6 -5.08 9.89 1.69
N VAL A 7 -5.90 9.47 0.74
CA VAL A 7 -5.90 8.09 0.25
C VAL A 7 -5.08 8.02 -1.02
N SER A 8 -4.25 7.01 -1.16
CA SER A 8 -3.41 6.82 -2.34
C SER A 8 -3.48 5.40 -2.85
N LEU A 9 -3.69 5.27 -4.16
CA LEU A 9 -3.76 3.98 -4.83
C LEU A 9 -3.17 4.07 -6.23
N THR A 10 -2.91 2.90 -6.80
CA THR A 10 -2.56 2.73 -8.21
C THR A 10 -3.40 1.63 -8.80
N SER A 11 -3.55 1.62 -10.12
CA SER A 11 -4.24 0.55 -10.83
C SER A 11 -3.52 0.21 -12.13
N ILE A 12 -3.91 -0.90 -12.73
CA ILE A 12 -3.48 -1.34 -14.05
C ILE A 12 -4.61 -1.20 -15.07
N TYR A 13 -4.26 -1.11 -16.35
CA TYR A 13 -5.24 -0.88 -17.41
C TYR A 13 -6.40 -1.90 -17.42
N SER A 14 -6.13 -3.15 -17.09
CA SER A 14 -7.15 -4.23 -17.08
C SER A 14 -8.15 -4.14 -15.92
N ASN A 15 -7.86 -3.33 -14.89
CA ASN A 15 -8.63 -3.30 -13.64
C ASN A 15 -9.65 -2.15 -13.58
N GLN A 16 -9.93 -1.44 -14.68
CA GLN A 16 -10.77 -0.24 -14.68
C GLN A 16 -12.17 -0.47 -14.07
N ASP A 17 -12.81 -1.63 -14.37
CA ASP A 17 -14.13 -1.96 -13.82
C ASP A 17 -14.08 -2.23 -12.30
N ILE A 18 -12.99 -2.83 -11.85
CA ILE A 18 -12.75 -3.16 -10.44
C ILE A 18 -12.42 -1.89 -9.67
N LEU A 19 -11.52 -1.07 -10.22
CA LEU A 19 -11.13 0.23 -9.66
C LEU A 19 -12.34 1.15 -9.42
N LEU A 20 -13.32 1.13 -10.33
CA LEU A 20 -14.57 1.90 -10.16
C LEU A 20 -15.24 1.58 -8.81
N LYS A 21 -15.38 0.29 -8.46
CA LYS A 21 -16.00 -0.14 -7.21
C LYS A 21 -15.17 0.25 -6.00
N THR A 22 -13.86 0.09 -6.10
CA THR A 22 -12.93 0.50 -5.04
C THR A 22 -13.04 2.00 -4.75
N LEU A 23 -12.99 2.86 -5.78
CA LEU A 23 -13.12 4.31 -5.61
C LEU A 23 -14.48 4.70 -5.00
N LEU A 24 -15.58 4.07 -5.44
CA LEU A 24 -16.90 4.29 -4.83
C LEU A 24 -16.90 3.95 -3.34
N SER A 25 -16.24 2.88 -2.92
CA SER A 25 -16.15 2.51 -1.51
C SER A 25 -15.37 3.52 -0.67
N ILE A 26 -14.40 4.24 -1.26
CA ILE A 26 -13.62 5.27 -0.58
C ILE A 26 -14.31 6.63 -0.55
N ILE A 27 -15.01 6.98 -1.62
CA ILE A 27 -15.81 8.22 -1.65
C ILE A 27 -16.93 8.18 -0.58
N ASN A 28 -17.50 7.00 -0.36
CA ASN A 28 -18.61 6.78 0.58
C ASN A 28 -18.17 6.44 2.02
N GLN A 29 -16.95 6.80 2.42
CA GLN A 29 -16.49 6.60 3.79
C GLN A 29 -17.23 7.51 4.78
N THR A 30 -17.49 7.02 6.02
CA THR A 30 -18.07 7.81 7.12
C THR A 30 -17.19 9.00 7.50
N ARG A 31 -15.87 8.85 7.37
CA ARG A 31 -14.88 9.92 7.46
C ARG A 31 -14.22 10.07 6.09
N PRO A 32 -14.68 10.98 5.22
CA PRO A 32 -14.11 11.13 3.89
C PRO A 32 -12.66 11.63 3.96
N PRO A 33 -11.79 11.21 3.02
CA PRO A 33 -10.45 11.76 2.92
C PRO A 33 -10.50 13.19 2.35
N ASN A 34 -9.46 13.99 2.60
CA ASN A 34 -9.30 15.30 1.99
C ASN A 34 -9.04 15.19 0.48
N LYS A 35 -8.29 14.16 0.06
CA LYS A 35 -8.03 13.84 -1.35
C LYS A 35 -7.79 12.34 -1.54
N ILE A 36 -8.09 11.86 -2.74
CA ILE A 36 -7.78 10.52 -3.23
C ILE A 36 -6.81 10.68 -4.40
N TYR A 37 -5.57 10.25 -4.24
CA TYR A 37 -4.55 10.27 -5.29
C TYR A 37 -4.59 8.96 -6.06
N LEU A 38 -5.04 9.02 -7.32
CA LEU A 38 -5.05 7.90 -8.25
C LEU A 38 -3.85 8.00 -9.17
N ASN A 39 -2.81 7.20 -8.89
CA ASN A 39 -1.56 7.21 -9.65
C ASN A 39 -1.61 6.16 -10.77
N LEU A 40 -1.83 6.60 -12.00
CA LEU A 40 -1.82 5.75 -13.19
C LEU A 40 -0.53 5.94 -14.00
N SER A 41 -0.26 5.03 -14.94
CA SER A 41 0.88 5.13 -15.83
C SER A 41 0.49 4.83 -17.27
N GLU A 42 1.07 5.60 -18.17
CA GLU A 42 0.99 5.38 -19.62
C GLU A 42 1.91 4.21 -20.06
N GLU A 43 3.02 4.03 -19.34
CA GLU A 43 4.04 3.05 -19.66
C GLU A 43 3.64 1.63 -19.22
N PRO A 44 3.96 0.59 -19.99
CA PRO A 44 3.77 -0.80 -19.56
C PRO A 44 4.82 -1.19 -18.51
N PHE A 45 4.43 -2.06 -17.56
CA PHE A 45 5.36 -2.68 -16.61
C PHE A 45 4.74 -3.94 -15.99
N ILE A 46 5.49 -5.03 -15.94
CA ILE A 46 5.05 -6.35 -15.41
C ILE A 46 3.77 -6.81 -16.13
N LEU A 47 2.63 -6.85 -15.42
CA LEU A 47 1.32 -7.26 -15.94
C LEU A 47 0.49 -6.08 -16.45
N ASP A 48 0.93 -4.87 -16.19
CA ASP A 48 0.27 -3.64 -16.61
C ASP A 48 0.73 -3.29 -18.03
N LYS A 49 -0.20 -3.24 -18.98
CA LYS A 49 0.11 -2.77 -20.33
C LYS A 49 0.16 -1.25 -20.46
N GLY A 50 -0.13 -0.55 -19.36
CA GLY A 50 -0.19 0.91 -19.32
C GLY A 50 -1.47 1.47 -19.95
N PHE A 51 -1.75 2.73 -19.65
CA PHE A 51 -2.85 3.50 -20.22
C PHE A 51 -2.33 4.32 -21.41
N ALA A 52 -2.18 3.68 -22.57
CA ALA A 52 -1.66 4.33 -23.76
C ALA A 52 -2.37 5.66 -24.05
N ASN A 53 -1.60 6.72 -24.34
CA ASN A 53 -2.09 8.08 -24.54
C ASN A 53 -2.92 8.62 -23.37
N LYS A 54 -2.76 8.09 -22.17
CA LYS A 54 -3.51 8.47 -20.95
C LYS A 54 -5.02 8.27 -21.09
N ILE A 55 -5.43 7.25 -21.86
CA ILE A 55 -6.84 6.99 -22.14
C ILE A 55 -7.40 6.00 -21.11
N ILE A 56 -8.42 6.45 -20.37
CA ILE A 56 -9.30 5.62 -19.55
C ILE A 56 -10.47 5.22 -20.45
N THR A 57 -10.62 3.91 -20.71
CA THR A 57 -11.64 3.39 -21.63
C THR A 57 -12.98 3.07 -20.96
N ASN A 58 -12.99 2.87 -19.64
CA ASN A 58 -14.22 2.69 -18.89
C ASN A 58 -14.90 4.06 -18.67
N ILE A 59 -16.02 4.29 -19.36
CA ILE A 59 -16.75 5.56 -19.32
C ILE A 59 -17.31 5.89 -17.94
N ASN A 60 -17.71 4.87 -17.16
CA ASN A 60 -18.25 5.07 -15.82
C ASN A 60 -17.13 5.48 -14.84
N LEU A 61 -15.94 4.90 -14.98
CA LEU A 61 -14.76 5.30 -14.20
C LEU A 61 -14.36 6.73 -14.54
N LEU A 62 -14.31 7.07 -15.82
CA LEU A 62 -13.98 8.42 -16.26
C LEU A 62 -15.01 9.44 -15.74
N SER A 63 -16.29 9.12 -15.82
CA SER A 63 -17.38 9.95 -15.27
C SER A 63 -17.27 10.10 -13.75
N LEU A 64 -16.95 9.02 -13.02
CA LEU A 64 -16.75 9.09 -11.57
C LEU A 64 -15.61 10.04 -11.21
N ILE A 65 -14.46 9.91 -11.87
CA ILE A 65 -13.29 10.77 -11.64
C ILE A 65 -13.63 12.23 -11.92
N TRP A 66 -14.29 12.49 -13.06
CA TRP A 66 -14.68 13.85 -13.47
C TRP A 66 -15.64 14.51 -12.49
N ASN A 67 -16.68 13.78 -12.08
CA ASN A 67 -17.71 14.29 -11.17
C ASN A 67 -17.19 14.49 -9.73
N ASN A 68 -16.05 13.87 -9.38
CA ASN A 68 -15.42 13.96 -8.06
C ASN A 68 -14.02 14.59 -8.12
N LYS A 69 -13.72 15.43 -9.11
CA LYS A 69 -12.41 16.07 -9.30
C LYS A 69 -11.94 16.93 -8.11
N GLU A 70 -12.88 17.38 -7.27
CA GLU A 70 -12.55 18.10 -6.04
C GLU A 70 -11.95 17.18 -4.96
N ILE A 71 -12.19 15.86 -5.06
CA ILE A 71 -11.68 14.85 -4.10
C ILE A 71 -10.66 13.95 -4.79
N ILE A 72 -10.90 13.50 -6.03
CA ILE A 72 -10.01 12.62 -6.78
C ILE A 72 -9.00 13.45 -7.58
N GLU A 73 -7.73 13.22 -7.30
CA GLU A 73 -6.60 13.76 -8.07
C GLU A 73 -5.97 12.65 -8.90
N LEU A 74 -6.22 12.69 -10.22
CA LEU A 74 -5.65 11.74 -11.18
C LEU A 74 -4.24 12.19 -11.56
N GLU A 75 -3.26 11.33 -11.25
CA GLU A 75 -1.85 11.58 -11.51
C GLU A 75 -1.29 10.60 -12.54
N TRP A 76 -0.61 11.14 -13.54
CA TRP A 76 0.13 10.36 -14.52
C TRP A 76 1.60 10.27 -14.12
N VAL A 77 2.03 9.10 -13.66
CA VAL A 77 3.36 8.88 -13.10
C VAL A 77 4.14 7.83 -13.89
N LYS A 78 5.48 7.83 -13.79
CA LYS A 78 6.31 6.77 -14.35
C LYS A 78 5.93 5.41 -13.73
N ASN A 79 5.93 4.36 -14.56
CA ASN A 79 5.60 3.04 -14.08
C ASN A 79 6.73 2.44 -13.23
N ILE A 80 6.51 2.42 -11.93
CA ILE A 80 7.36 1.76 -10.94
C ILE A 80 6.60 0.59 -10.26
N GLY A 81 5.63 0.03 -10.98
CA GLY A 81 4.82 -1.08 -10.46
C GLY A 81 3.99 -0.71 -9.23
N PRO A 82 3.91 -1.59 -8.23
CA PRO A 82 3.08 -1.37 -7.05
C PRO A 82 3.55 -0.21 -6.17
N TYR A 83 4.79 0.23 -6.30
CA TYR A 83 5.33 1.41 -5.58
C TYR A 83 4.58 2.70 -5.90
N ARG A 84 3.86 2.75 -7.05
CA ARG A 84 3.03 3.90 -7.43
C ARG A 84 1.97 4.25 -6.39
N LYS A 85 1.55 3.29 -5.58
CA LYS A 85 0.54 3.56 -4.55
C LYS A 85 1.04 4.44 -3.39
N LEU A 86 2.36 4.52 -3.15
CA LEU A 86 2.89 5.32 -2.03
C LEU A 86 3.97 6.32 -2.45
N ILE A 87 4.97 5.92 -3.25
CA ILE A 87 6.15 6.75 -3.53
C ILE A 87 5.81 8.12 -4.14
N PRO A 88 4.95 8.25 -5.17
CA PRO A 88 4.67 9.56 -5.76
C PRO A 88 4.02 10.54 -4.77
N LEU A 89 3.06 10.06 -3.99
CA LEU A 89 2.41 10.92 -2.99
C LEU A 89 3.35 11.26 -1.84
N MET A 90 4.14 10.30 -1.38
CA MET A 90 5.13 10.51 -0.33
C MET A 90 6.19 11.56 -0.74
N MET A 91 6.59 11.59 -2.01
CA MET A 91 7.50 12.63 -2.53
C MET A 91 6.86 14.02 -2.47
N LYS A 92 5.56 14.14 -2.81
CA LYS A 92 4.83 15.41 -2.78
C LYS A 92 4.58 15.92 -1.35
N LYS A 93 4.38 15.00 -0.41
CA LYS A 93 3.91 15.28 0.95
C LYS A 93 4.97 15.08 2.03
N TRP A 94 6.24 14.96 1.63
CA TRP A 94 7.33 14.59 2.55
C TRP A 94 7.45 15.50 3.76
N GLU A 95 7.31 16.80 3.58
CA GLU A 95 7.43 17.81 4.65
C GLU A 95 6.06 18.19 5.28
N GLU A 96 4.98 17.52 4.85
CA GLU A 96 3.62 17.83 5.33
C GLU A 96 3.25 16.91 6.50
N ASP A 97 2.73 17.48 7.57
CA ASP A 97 2.12 16.70 8.65
C ASP A 97 0.74 16.18 8.22
N CYS A 98 0.73 15.03 7.55
CA CYS A 98 -0.46 14.43 6.99
C CYS A 98 -0.51 12.92 7.25
N ILE A 99 -1.70 12.35 7.13
CA ILE A 99 -1.96 10.92 7.10
C ILE A 99 -2.08 10.48 5.65
N ILE A 100 -1.37 9.43 5.27
CA ILE A 100 -1.47 8.78 3.96
C ILE A 100 -1.96 7.34 4.18
N ILE A 101 -3.13 7.01 3.61
CA ILE A 101 -3.67 5.65 3.64
C ILE A 101 -3.51 5.06 2.24
N THR A 102 -2.67 4.04 2.11
CA THR A 102 -2.55 3.28 0.85
C THR A 102 -3.60 2.18 0.81
N ILE A 103 -4.17 1.96 -0.36
CA ILE A 103 -5.16 0.90 -0.62
C ILE A 103 -4.85 0.18 -1.93
N ASP A 104 -5.33 -1.05 -2.08
CA ASP A 104 -5.29 -1.79 -3.34
C ASP A 104 -6.53 -1.46 -4.20
N ASP A 105 -6.44 -1.62 -5.51
CA ASP A 105 -7.47 -1.22 -6.47
C ASP A 105 -8.58 -2.25 -6.70
N ASP A 106 -8.50 -3.39 -6.03
CA ASP A 106 -9.39 -4.54 -6.23
C ASP A 106 -10.23 -4.92 -4.99
N ILE A 107 -10.34 -4.00 -4.03
CA ILE A 107 -11.08 -4.19 -2.77
C ILE A 107 -12.21 -3.15 -2.64
N GLU A 108 -13.40 -3.60 -2.28
CA GLU A 108 -14.45 -2.75 -1.74
C GLU A 108 -14.26 -2.65 -0.22
N TYR A 109 -13.85 -1.47 0.23
CA TYR A 109 -13.55 -1.22 1.64
C TYR A 109 -14.80 -0.92 2.44
N ASN A 110 -14.82 -1.37 3.71
CA ASN A 110 -15.89 -1.01 4.64
C ASN A 110 -15.95 0.51 4.82
N LYS A 111 -17.17 1.05 4.92
CA LYS A 111 -17.42 2.49 5.04
C LYS A 111 -16.78 3.18 6.25
N THR A 112 -16.34 2.43 7.26
CA THR A 112 -15.70 2.95 8.47
C THR A 112 -14.17 2.78 8.49
N LEU A 113 -13.56 2.33 7.38
CA LEU A 113 -12.13 2.04 7.33
C LEU A 113 -11.29 3.25 7.76
N ILE A 114 -11.49 4.40 7.10
CA ILE A 114 -10.69 5.59 7.36
C ILE A 114 -10.90 6.09 8.79
N GLU A 115 -12.13 6.13 9.26
CA GLU A 115 -12.48 6.54 10.61
C GLU A 115 -11.77 5.68 11.67
N ASN A 116 -11.85 4.36 11.51
CA ASN A 116 -11.21 3.41 12.43
C ASN A 116 -9.69 3.53 12.40
N MET A 117 -9.07 3.60 11.20
CA MET A 117 -7.62 3.77 11.07
C MET A 117 -7.11 5.04 11.73
N VAL A 118 -7.83 6.16 11.55
CA VAL A 118 -7.43 7.43 12.17
C VAL A 118 -7.61 7.39 13.69
N LYS A 119 -8.69 6.82 14.19
CA LYS A 119 -8.92 6.61 15.64
C LYS A 119 -7.78 5.77 16.26
N ASP A 120 -7.40 4.67 15.61
CA ASP A 120 -6.31 3.83 16.08
C ASP A 120 -4.95 4.54 15.99
N TYR A 121 -4.73 5.34 14.94
CA TYR A 121 -3.54 6.16 14.84
C TYR A 121 -3.47 7.22 15.96
N GLU A 122 -4.57 7.88 16.26
CA GLU A 122 -4.63 8.86 17.36
C GLU A 122 -4.25 8.24 18.71
N LYS A 123 -4.59 6.96 18.91
CA LYS A 123 -4.28 6.19 20.12
C LYS A 123 -2.85 5.65 20.14
N TYR A 124 -2.38 5.09 19.05
CA TYR A 124 -1.14 4.28 19.04
C TYR A 124 0.07 4.98 18.41
N ARG A 125 -0.15 6.04 17.62
CA ARG A 125 0.89 6.86 16.99
C ARG A 125 1.94 6.05 16.21
N CYS A 126 1.49 5.05 15.45
CA CYS A 126 2.32 4.17 14.64
C CYS A 126 1.60 3.82 13.33
N VAL A 127 2.23 2.98 12.48
CA VAL A 127 1.55 2.42 11.30
C VAL A 127 0.34 1.60 11.74
N ILE A 128 -0.80 1.76 11.05
CA ILE A 128 -2.02 1.01 11.33
C ILE A 128 -2.33 0.08 10.15
N ASN A 129 -2.60 -1.19 10.45
CA ASN A 129 -3.03 -2.17 9.46
C ASN A 129 -3.91 -3.24 10.09
N TYR A 130 -4.99 -3.63 9.42
CA TYR A 130 -5.94 -4.61 9.94
C TYR A 130 -5.72 -6.03 9.38
N ARG A 131 -4.63 -6.23 8.65
CA ARG A 131 -4.21 -7.54 8.14
C ARG A 131 -2.69 -7.71 8.23
N ALA A 132 -2.13 -7.29 9.34
CA ALA A 132 -0.72 -7.52 9.60
C ALA A 132 -0.46 -8.95 10.08
N PHE A 133 0.74 -9.44 9.85
CA PHE A 133 1.26 -10.65 10.44
C PHE A 133 2.68 -10.41 10.98
N THR A 134 3.14 -11.26 11.89
CA THR A 134 4.52 -11.18 12.41
C THR A 134 5.33 -12.34 11.83
N PRO A 135 6.30 -12.07 10.95
CA PRO A 135 7.20 -13.10 10.45
C PRO A 135 8.04 -13.70 11.59
N LEU A 136 8.29 -15.01 11.54
CA LEU A 136 9.06 -15.68 12.57
C LEU A 136 10.53 -15.82 12.15
N LEU A 137 11.42 -15.55 13.12
CA LEU A 137 12.83 -15.91 13.04
C LEU A 137 13.02 -17.29 13.66
N ARG A 138 13.29 -18.32 12.85
CA ARG A 138 13.65 -19.64 13.34
C ARG A 138 15.12 -19.91 13.06
N LYS A 139 15.91 -20.16 14.13
CA LYS A 139 17.37 -20.39 14.03
C LYS A 139 18.09 -19.26 13.28
N GLY A 140 17.71 -18.02 13.52
CA GLY A 140 18.26 -16.85 12.81
C GLY A 140 17.84 -16.72 11.34
N ILE A 141 16.90 -17.56 10.88
CA ILE A 141 16.40 -17.53 9.52
C ILE A 141 14.99 -16.91 9.51
N PHE A 142 14.88 -15.78 8.83
CA PHE A 142 13.60 -15.11 8.60
C PHE A 142 12.75 -15.88 7.57
N SER A 143 11.49 -16.10 7.89
CA SER A 143 10.52 -16.72 6.95
C SER A 143 9.26 -15.87 6.86
N TYR A 144 8.88 -15.48 5.64
CA TYR A 144 7.66 -14.76 5.37
C TYR A 144 6.42 -15.66 5.56
N ASN A 145 6.55 -16.95 5.24
CA ASN A 145 5.45 -17.91 5.31
C ASN A 145 5.26 -18.50 6.72
N ASP A 146 6.33 -18.54 7.51
CA ASP A 146 6.28 -18.96 8.92
C ASP A 146 5.98 -17.73 9.77
N ARG A 147 4.72 -17.55 10.18
CA ARG A 147 4.24 -16.29 10.75
C ARG A 147 3.18 -16.49 11.81
N LYS A 148 3.09 -15.51 12.73
CA LYS A 148 1.94 -15.32 13.62
C LYS A 148 0.99 -14.32 13.00
N ASN A 149 -0.30 -14.43 13.33
CA ASN A 149 -1.33 -13.47 12.98
C ASN A 149 -1.73 -12.71 14.25
N PRO A 150 -1.02 -11.64 14.63
CA PRO A 150 -1.35 -10.84 15.81
C PRO A 150 -2.71 -10.16 15.63
N ARG A 151 -3.38 -9.92 16.75
CA ARG A 151 -4.62 -9.13 16.79
C ARG A 151 -4.54 -8.19 17.97
N ASP A 152 -4.89 -6.93 17.73
CA ASP A 152 -4.82 -5.86 18.74
C ASP A 152 -3.43 -5.74 19.39
N GLU A 153 -2.37 -5.98 18.59
CA GLU A 153 -0.98 -6.01 19.04
C GLU A 153 -0.14 -4.96 18.31
N ILE A 154 0.72 -4.28 19.09
CA ILE A 154 1.72 -3.34 18.55
C ILE A 154 3.09 -3.99 18.60
N SER A 155 3.74 -4.11 17.45
CA SER A 155 5.09 -4.65 17.37
C SER A 155 5.90 -3.93 16.29
N LEU A 156 7.21 -3.84 16.50
CA LEU A 156 8.15 -3.42 15.46
C LEU A 156 8.13 -4.40 14.27
N TYR A 157 7.87 -5.68 14.55
CA TYR A 157 7.95 -6.75 13.56
C TYR A 157 6.62 -7.09 12.88
N ASN A 158 5.52 -6.42 13.22
CA ASN A 158 4.26 -6.61 12.49
C ASN A 158 4.43 -6.14 11.05
N PHE A 159 4.21 -7.05 10.10
CA PHE A 159 4.29 -6.80 8.67
C PHE A 159 2.90 -6.42 8.15
N ALA A 160 2.73 -5.17 7.76
CA ALA A 160 1.49 -4.69 7.16
C ALA A 160 1.37 -5.17 5.71
N THR A 161 0.15 -5.55 5.27
CA THR A 161 -0.15 -5.93 3.89
C THR A 161 -1.14 -4.97 3.25
N GLY A 162 -0.94 -4.63 1.97
CA GLY A 162 -1.71 -3.61 1.24
C GLY A 162 -3.21 -3.83 1.21
N ILE A 163 -3.67 -5.08 1.13
CA ILE A 163 -5.06 -5.46 0.92
C ILE A 163 -6.08 -4.91 1.95
N ALA A 164 -5.66 -4.65 3.18
CA ALA A 164 -6.54 -4.09 4.21
C ALA A 164 -6.41 -2.57 4.35
N GLY A 165 -5.65 -1.94 3.47
CA GLY A 165 -5.21 -0.57 3.62
C GLY A 165 -4.09 -0.45 4.67
N ILE A 166 -3.22 0.52 4.50
CA ILE A 166 -2.14 0.81 5.46
C ILE A 166 -2.08 2.32 5.69
N LEU A 167 -2.16 2.73 6.95
CA LEU A 167 -1.97 4.12 7.34
C LEU A 167 -0.50 4.40 7.63
N TYR A 168 0.04 5.38 6.94
CA TYR A 168 1.39 5.91 7.10
C TYR A 168 1.37 7.41 7.39
N LYS A 169 2.52 7.91 7.86
CA LYS A 169 2.88 9.33 7.86
C LYS A 169 4.27 9.50 7.25
N PRO A 170 4.59 10.63 6.62
CA PRO A 170 5.94 10.90 6.10
C PRO A 170 7.03 10.73 7.17
N GLU A 171 6.78 11.23 8.37
CA GLU A 171 7.73 11.16 9.50
C GLU A 171 8.17 9.73 9.86
N PHE A 172 7.38 8.71 9.50
CA PHE A 172 7.72 7.31 9.75
C PHE A 172 8.93 6.81 8.96
N PHE A 173 9.41 7.60 7.98
CA PHE A 173 10.49 7.24 7.08
C PHE A 173 11.64 8.25 7.04
N TYR A 174 11.63 9.29 7.88
CA TYR A 174 12.57 10.41 7.78
C TYR A 174 14.04 10.03 7.85
N LYS A 175 14.41 9.05 8.72
CA LYS A 175 15.80 8.60 8.85
C LYS A 175 16.33 7.86 7.60
N THR A 176 15.44 7.37 6.76
CA THR A 176 15.79 6.62 5.55
C THR A 176 15.41 7.34 4.27
N LYS A 177 15.19 8.65 4.28
CA LYS A 177 14.69 9.45 3.14
C LYS A 177 15.37 9.11 1.81
N GLU A 178 16.67 9.21 1.76
CA GLU A 178 17.44 8.97 0.53
C GLU A 178 17.30 7.53 0.02
N LEU A 179 17.35 6.57 0.95
CA LEU A 179 17.18 5.16 0.63
C LEU A 179 15.74 4.85 0.21
N PHE A 180 14.75 5.38 0.94
CA PHE A 180 13.33 5.19 0.67
C PHE A 180 12.95 5.57 -0.76
N PHE A 181 13.50 6.67 -1.28
CA PHE A 181 13.24 7.15 -2.64
C PHE A 181 14.22 6.63 -3.69
N ASN A 182 15.22 5.83 -3.32
CA ASN A 182 16.22 5.36 -4.27
C ASN A 182 15.67 4.27 -5.20
N LYS A 183 15.11 4.70 -6.34
CA LYS A 183 14.52 3.82 -7.35
C LYS A 183 15.46 2.71 -7.80
N SER A 184 16.74 3.02 -7.99
CA SER A 184 17.73 2.05 -8.47
C SER A 184 17.91 0.90 -7.49
N ILE A 185 17.81 1.19 -6.19
CA ILE A 185 17.94 0.19 -5.13
C ILE A 185 16.65 -0.63 -5.00
N TYR A 186 15.50 0.00 -4.73
CA TYR A 186 14.29 -0.78 -4.47
C TYR A 186 13.82 -1.57 -5.71
N MET A 187 13.98 -1.05 -6.91
CA MET A 187 13.64 -1.80 -8.12
C MET A 187 14.58 -2.99 -8.37
N LYS A 188 15.87 -2.85 -8.03
CA LYS A 188 16.85 -3.95 -8.14
C LYS A 188 16.60 -5.05 -7.11
N ILE A 189 16.28 -4.68 -5.87
CA ILE A 189 16.23 -5.62 -4.74
C ILE A 189 14.83 -6.18 -4.53
N CYS A 190 13.79 -5.33 -4.52
CA CYS A 190 12.41 -5.67 -4.18
C CYS A 190 11.43 -5.51 -5.35
N GLY A 191 11.84 -5.16 -6.53
CA GLY A 191 11.12 -4.75 -7.74
C GLY A 191 9.60 -4.93 -7.85
N LYS A 192 9.03 -5.99 -7.25
CA LYS A 192 7.60 -6.32 -7.29
C LYS A 192 6.93 -6.40 -5.92
N GLN A 193 7.71 -6.30 -4.85
CA GLN A 193 7.27 -6.48 -3.45
C GLN A 193 7.44 -5.18 -2.67
N ASP A 194 6.62 -4.20 -2.98
CA ASP A 194 6.62 -2.90 -2.31
C ASP A 194 6.35 -2.99 -0.80
N ASP A 195 5.46 -3.89 -0.36
CA ASP A 195 5.18 -4.11 1.06
C ASP A 195 6.45 -4.52 1.84
N ILE A 196 7.35 -5.32 1.21
CA ILE A 196 8.64 -5.69 1.84
C ILE A 196 9.54 -4.48 1.98
N TRP A 197 9.63 -3.63 0.94
CA TRP A 197 10.42 -2.42 0.99
C TRP A 197 9.94 -1.47 2.07
N PHE A 198 8.64 -1.16 2.11
CA PHE A 198 8.07 -0.24 3.10
C PHE A 198 8.17 -0.79 4.52
N TYR A 199 8.04 -2.11 4.70
CA TYR A 199 8.26 -2.77 5.97
C TYR A 199 9.68 -2.55 6.49
N ILE A 200 10.70 -2.81 5.66
CA ILE A 200 12.11 -2.65 6.07
C ILE A 200 12.44 -1.19 6.34
N MET A 201 12.03 -0.27 5.46
CA MET A 201 12.25 1.17 5.67
C MET A 201 11.63 1.65 6.99
N ARG A 202 10.43 1.18 7.32
CA ARG A 202 9.75 1.49 8.56
C ARG A 202 10.52 0.97 9.79
N ILE A 203 10.98 -0.28 9.75
CA ILE A 203 11.76 -0.88 10.86
C ILE A 203 13.07 -0.12 11.07
N MET A 204 13.78 0.24 10.00
CA MET A 204 15.00 1.04 10.07
C MET A 204 14.77 2.41 10.74
N ASN A 205 13.54 2.93 10.67
CA ASN A 205 13.12 4.14 11.39
C ASN A 205 12.66 3.87 12.83
N ASN A 206 12.67 2.62 13.30
CA ASN A 206 12.16 2.18 14.60
C ASN A 206 10.68 2.51 14.82
N VAL A 207 9.88 2.49 13.76
CA VAL A 207 8.44 2.74 13.83
C VAL A 207 7.68 1.42 13.95
N LYS A 208 6.82 1.32 14.96
CA LYS A 208 5.97 0.15 15.20
C LYS A 208 4.78 0.10 14.23
N CYS A 209 4.13 -1.06 14.17
CA CYS A 209 2.86 -1.26 13.46
C CYS A 209 1.85 -1.90 14.41
N TYR A 210 0.68 -1.30 14.48
CA TYR A 210 -0.48 -1.88 15.14
C TYR A 210 -1.17 -2.85 14.18
N ALA A 211 -1.28 -4.10 14.58
CA ALA A 211 -2.04 -5.14 13.93
C ALA A 211 -3.44 -5.19 14.54
N GLY A 212 -4.36 -4.40 14.00
CA GLY A 212 -5.73 -4.37 14.48
C GLY A 212 -6.50 -5.61 14.07
N ASN A 213 -7.68 -5.78 14.66
CA ASN A 213 -8.59 -6.85 14.31
C ASN A 213 -9.43 -6.43 13.09
N ASP A 214 -9.35 -7.22 12.03
CA ASP A 214 -10.14 -7.00 10.81
C ASP A 214 -11.57 -7.52 11.02
N ASN A 215 -12.36 -6.78 11.80
CA ASN A 215 -13.82 -6.99 11.87
C ASN A 215 -14.54 -6.34 10.68
N ASN A 216 -13.78 -5.77 9.74
CA ASN A 216 -14.33 -5.07 8.61
C ASN A 216 -14.52 -6.06 7.45
N ASP A 217 -15.76 -6.28 7.07
CA ASP A 217 -16.17 -7.07 5.89
C ASP A 217 -15.71 -6.40 4.60
N LYS A 218 -14.42 -6.55 4.28
CA LYS A 218 -13.93 -6.17 2.97
C LYS A 218 -14.35 -7.21 1.95
N LYS A 219 -14.80 -6.74 0.81
CA LYS A 219 -15.19 -7.58 -0.32
C LYS A 219 -14.21 -7.38 -1.47
N TRP A 220 -13.88 -8.46 -2.16
CA TRP A 220 -13.20 -8.33 -3.44
C TRP A 220 -14.10 -7.59 -4.42
N ALA A 221 -13.59 -6.50 -5.00
CA ALA A 221 -14.34 -5.70 -5.98
C ALA A 221 -14.52 -6.43 -7.32
N GLY A 222 -13.69 -7.44 -7.58
CA GLY A 222 -13.78 -8.35 -8.72
C GLY A 222 -14.25 -9.75 -8.33
N ASN A 223 -14.55 -10.59 -9.32
CA ASN A 223 -14.74 -12.02 -9.11
C ASN A 223 -13.45 -12.61 -8.55
N ASN A 224 -13.54 -13.55 -7.59
CA ASN A 224 -12.43 -14.21 -6.87
C ASN A 224 -11.30 -14.82 -7.75
N ASN A 225 -11.42 -14.71 -9.06
CA ASN A 225 -10.46 -15.10 -10.08
C ASN A 225 -9.72 -13.89 -10.66
N SER A 226 -9.21 -12.94 -9.85
CA SER A 226 -8.34 -11.91 -10.39
C SER A 226 -7.06 -12.58 -10.93
N ARG A 227 -7.14 -13.01 -12.20
CA ARG A 227 -6.03 -13.64 -12.97
C ARG A 227 -4.81 -12.71 -13.09
N HIS A 228 -4.93 -11.47 -12.58
CA HIS A 228 -3.96 -10.39 -12.74
C HIS A 228 -3.26 -9.96 -11.44
N GLY A 229 -3.55 -10.61 -10.30
CA GLY A 229 -2.91 -10.25 -9.03
C GLY A 229 -1.42 -10.60 -9.00
N LEU A 230 -0.58 -9.66 -8.57
CA LEU A 230 0.87 -9.88 -8.39
C LEU A 230 1.16 -11.07 -7.46
N TYR A 231 0.31 -11.28 -6.46
CA TYR A 231 0.46 -12.39 -5.51
C TYR A 231 0.35 -13.74 -6.21
N SER A 232 -0.68 -13.98 -7.02
CA SER A 232 -0.89 -15.26 -7.70
C SER A 232 0.17 -15.55 -8.78
N HIS A 233 0.67 -14.52 -9.45
CA HIS A 233 1.65 -14.70 -10.53
C HIS A 233 3.10 -14.80 -10.04
N PHE A 234 3.47 -14.08 -8.98
CA PHE A 234 4.87 -13.92 -8.57
C PHE A 234 5.14 -14.26 -7.11
N ASN A 235 4.29 -13.83 -6.18
CA ASN A 235 4.62 -13.85 -4.76
C ASN A 235 4.34 -15.19 -4.08
N SER A 236 3.36 -15.96 -4.59
CA SER A 236 2.97 -17.27 -4.03
C SER A 236 3.88 -18.42 -4.45
N LYS A 237 4.72 -18.22 -5.48
CA LYS A 237 5.56 -19.28 -6.02
C LYS A 237 6.92 -19.33 -5.30
N ASN A 238 7.37 -20.56 -4.96
CA ASN A 238 8.73 -20.86 -4.49
C ASN A 238 9.21 -20.03 -3.29
N ASP A 239 8.32 -19.65 -2.36
CA ASP A 239 8.65 -18.82 -1.19
C ASP A 239 9.36 -17.51 -1.54
N ASN A 240 8.97 -16.92 -2.67
CA ASN A 240 9.65 -15.76 -3.25
C ASN A 240 9.72 -14.56 -2.27
N ASN A 241 8.68 -14.33 -1.49
CA ASN A 241 8.67 -13.25 -0.50
C ASN A 241 9.74 -13.43 0.58
N THR A 242 9.98 -14.67 1.05
CA THR A 242 11.08 -14.96 1.98
C THR A 242 12.43 -14.69 1.34
N ILE A 243 12.62 -15.12 0.09
CA ILE A 243 13.87 -14.91 -0.65
C ILE A 243 14.14 -13.40 -0.81
N ILE A 244 13.16 -12.64 -1.25
CA ILE A 244 13.29 -11.19 -1.43
C ILE A 244 13.53 -10.48 -0.10
N MET A 245 12.82 -10.85 0.95
CA MET A 245 13.03 -10.27 2.28
C MET A 245 14.47 -10.49 2.76
N ARG A 246 14.97 -11.73 2.69
CA ARG A 246 16.36 -12.07 3.09
C ARG A 246 17.39 -11.32 2.25
N ARG A 247 17.17 -11.28 0.94
CA ARG A 247 18.02 -10.53 0.02
C ARG A 247 18.06 -9.06 0.40
N THR A 248 16.91 -8.46 0.66
CA THR A 248 16.82 -7.03 1.01
C THR A 248 17.55 -6.72 2.31
N LEU A 249 17.34 -7.54 3.35
CA LEU A 249 18.05 -7.40 4.62
C LEU A 249 19.57 -7.52 4.45
N LYS A 250 20.03 -8.47 3.63
CA LYS A 250 21.45 -8.68 3.34
C LYS A 250 22.07 -7.50 2.58
N GLU A 251 21.41 -7.05 1.51
CA GLU A 251 21.90 -5.95 0.66
C GLU A 251 21.95 -4.61 1.40
N LEU A 252 21.08 -4.43 2.39
CA LEU A 252 21.04 -3.23 3.23
C LEU A 252 21.90 -3.37 4.52
N ASP A 253 22.59 -4.48 4.70
CA ASP A 253 23.33 -4.84 5.95
C ASP A 253 22.49 -4.60 7.20
N PHE A 254 21.20 -4.93 7.13
CA PHE A 254 20.26 -4.72 8.22
C PHE A 254 19.85 -6.06 8.86
N LYS A 255 20.03 -6.15 10.18
CA LYS A 255 19.66 -7.33 10.96
C LYS A 255 18.37 -7.09 11.72
N LEU A 256 17.42 -8.00 11.57
CA LEU A 256 16.28 -8.09 12.46
C LEU A 256 16.75 -8.76 13.76
N CYS A 257 16.72 -8.02 14.85
CA CYS A 257 17.15 -8.51 16.18
C CYS A 257 15.98 -9.13 16.94
#